data_1af7d13fb0b4d260355e2d2133370b6b
#
_entry.id   1af7d13fb0b4d260355e2d2133370b6b
#
_cell.length_a   1.000
_cell.length_b   1.000
_cell.length_c   1.000
_cell.angle_alpha   90.00
_cell.angle_beta   90.00
_cell.angle_gamma   90.00
#
_symmetry.space_group_name_H-M   'P 1'
#
loop_
_entity.id
_entity.type
_entity.pdbx_description
1 polymer ?
#
loop_
_entity_poly.entity_id
_entity_poly.type
_entity_poly.pdbx_seq_one_letter_code
_entity_poly.pdbx_strand_id
1 'polypeptide(L)'
;GFQFTLTDDSNLITLTGAEGGTAEDAGFTVSVNGNTGIVIGFSLSGSVIPTGSGLLTNLLFSSSGFGETELCMTEVIVSDTDGGGLLASGDCILAEISDTMTGDINADGVLNIQDVIMLINFILGNDVPEGNEFYLADLNGDGILNVQDVISLINIILGNQ
;
A
#
# COMPACT_ATOMS: atom_id res chain seq x y z
N GLY A 1 7.78 23.63 1.30
CA GLY A 1 6.81 22.67 1.87
C GLY A 1 5.80 22.19 0.85
N PHE A 2 5.05 21.17 1.18
CA PHE A 2 3.95 20.70 0.34
C PHE A 2 2.77 20.24 1.20
N GLN A 3 1.58 20.32 0.63
CA GLN A 3 0.34 19.80 1.19
C GLN A 3 -0.56 19.30 0.06
N PHE A 4 -1.31 18.26 0.31
CA PHE A 4 -2.42 17.83 -0.53
C PHE A 4 -3.44 17.05 0.30
N THR A 5 -4.62 16.86 -0.28
CA THR A 5 -5.65 15.99 0.27
C THR A 5 -5.81 14.78 -0.64
N LEU A 6 -5.66 13.58 -0.09
CA LEU A 6 -6.02 12.33 -0.77
C LEU A 6 -7.47 12.03 -0.46
N THR A 7 -8.28 11.93 -1.50
CA THR A 7 -9.69 11.52 -1.39
C THR A 7 -9.88 10.13 -1.97
N ASP A 8 -10.76 9.38 -1.36
CA ASP A 8 -11.17 8.03 -1.73
C ASP A 8 -12.70 8.04 -1.84
N ASP A 9 -13.23 7.90 -3.03
CA ASP A 9 -14.68 8.05 -3.28
C ASP A 9 -15.52 6.92 -2.66
N SER A 10 -14.92 5.75 -2.52
CA SER A 10 -15.59 4.57 -1.92
C SER A 10 -15.34 4.42 -0.42
N ASN A 11 -14.50 5.25 0.19
CA ASN A 11 -14.07 5.19 1.59
C ASN A 11 -13.49 3.82 1.99
N LEU A 12 -12.73 3.19 1.09
CA LEU A 12 -12.12 1.89 1.30
C LEU A 12 -10.77 1.97 2.01
N ILE A 13 -10.10 3.14 1.98
CA ILE A 13 -8.78 3.31 2.58
C ILE A 13 -8.75 4.38 3.66
N THR A 14 -7.86 4.21 4.61
CA THR A 14 -7.53 5.21 5.63
C THR A 14 -6.03 5.39 5.69
N LEU A 15 -5.54 6.61 5.51
CA LEU A 15 -4.12 6.91 5.64
C LEU A 15 -3.63 6.64 7.06
N THR A 16 -2.52 5.91 7.16
CA THR A 16 -1.88 5.55 8.45
C THR A 16 -0.52 6.17 8.62
N GLY A 17 0.15 6.57 7.52
CA GLY A 17 1.48 7.16 7.58
C GLY A 17 2.01 7.57 6.22
N ALA A 18 3.24 8.06 6.24
CA ALA A 18 4.03 8.34 5.05
C ALA A 18 5.51 8.08 5.34
N GLU A 19 6.26 7.57 4.36
CA GLU A 19 7.68 7.25 4.51
C GLU A 19 8.42 7.28 3.17
N GLY A 20 9.73 7.39 3.23
CA GLY A 20 10.63 7.29 2.07
C GLY A 20 10.47 8.42 1.05
N GLY A 21 11.11 8.21 -0.10
CA GLY A 21 11.11 9.14 -1.21
C GLY A 21 11.98 10.38 -1.01
N THR A 22 11.95 11.28 -1.99
CA THR A 22 12.80 12.49 -1.98
C THR A 22 12.48 13.46 -0.85
N ALA A 23 11.28 13.36 -0.25
CA ALA A 23 10.94 14.16 0.92
C ALA A 23 11.76 13.72 2.15
N GLU A 24 11.81 12.42 2.44
CA GLU A 24 12.61 11.89 3.55
C GLU A 24 14.10 12.08 3.29
N ASP A 25 14.58 11.80 2.08
CA ASP A 25 15.99 12.01 1.68
C ASP A 25 16.44 13.47 1.87
N ALA A 26 15.53 14.43 1.66
CA ALA A 26 15.77 15.84 1.90
C ALA A 26 15.60 16.27 3.37
N GLY A 27 15.27 15.35 4.27
CA GLY A 27 15.06 15.64 5.69
C GLY A 27 13.74 16.34 6.00
N PHE A 28 12.71 16.11 5.18
CA PHE A 28 11.36 16.55 5.45
C PHE A 28 10.67 15.63 6.45
N THR A 29 9.84 16.21 7.29
CA THR A 29 8.84 15.46 8.05
C THR A 29 7.55 15.44 7.25
N VAL A 30 7.01 14.24 6.98
CA VAL A 30 5.72 14.06 6.34
C VAL A 30 4.73 13.55 7.38
N SER A 31 3.61 14.25 7.52
CA SER A 31 2.53 13.90 8.45
C SER A 31 1.22 13.70 7.69
N VAL A 32 0.43 12.73 8.12
CA VAL A 32 -0.86 12.42 7.53
C VAL A 32 -1.98 12.50 8.56
N ASN A 33 -3.18 12.83 8.09
CA ASN A 33 -4.41 12.73 8.88
C ASN A 33 -5.37 11.76 8.19
N GLY A 34 -5.50 10.56 8.72
CA GLY A 34 -6.32 9.51 8.14
C GLY A 34 -7.81 9.83 8.04
N ASN A 35 -8.33 10.72 8.90
CA ASN A 35 -9.75 11.08 8.87
C ASN A 35 -10.09 12.10 7.79
N THR A 36 -9.12 12.97 7.44
CA THR A 36 -9.33 14.06 6.47
C THR A 36 -8.61 13.83 5.15
N GLY A 37 -7.74 12.82 5.07
CA GLY A 37 -6.90 12.56 3.91
C GLY A 37 -5.77 13.58 3.71
N ILE A 38 -5.58 14.53 4.63
CA ILE A 38 -4.57 15.59 4.50
C ILE A 38 -3.17 15.01 4.73
N VAL A 39 -2.27 15.32 3.81
CA VAL A 39 -0.83 15.03 3.88
C VAL A 39 -0.07 16.35 3.86
N ILE A 40 0.82 16.55 4.81
CA ILE A 40 1.67 17.76 4.92
C ILE A 40 3.13 17.35 5.03
N GLY A 41 3.97 17.92 4.16
CA GLY A 41 5.42 17.77 4.21
C GLY A 41 6.13 19.10 4.46
N PHE A 42 6.99 19.14 5.47
CA PHE A 42 7.72 20.35 5.84
C PHE A 42 9.11 20.03 6.39
N SER A 43 10.00 21.00 6.34
CA SER A 43 11.34 20.91 6.93
C SER A 43 11.52 22.00 7.99
N LEU A 44 11.92 21.60 9.20
CA LEU A 44 12.29 22.52 10.27
C LEU A 44 13.73 23.03 10.16
N SER A 45 14.55 22.38 9.35
CA SER A 45 15.95 22.75 9.10
C SER A 45 16.13 23.70 7.90
N GLY A 46 15.02 24.04 7.21
CA GLY A 46 15.09 24.83 5.98
C GLY A 46 15.61 24.06 4.77
N SER A 47 15.58 22.74 4.82
CA SER A 47 15.93 21.89 3.68
C SER A 47 14.97 22.09 2.52
N VAL A 48 15.44 21.81 1.32
CA VAL A 48 14.64 21.87 0.08
C VAL A 48 14.68 20.52 -0.63
N ILE A 49 13.56 20.13 -1.23
CA ILE A 49 13.50 19.00 -2.14
C ILE A 49 14.06 19.48 -3.49
N PRO A 50 15.09 18.81 -4.05
CA PRO A 50 15.66 19.21 -5.33
C PRO A 50 14.63 19.17 -6.47
N THR A 51 14.80 20.02 -7.45
CA THR A 51 14.00 19.97 -8.68
C THR A 51 14.26 18.66 -9.42
N GLY A 52 13.20 18.01 -9.88
CA GLY A 52 13.32 16.73 -10.59
C GLY A 52 11.96 16.05 -10.74
N SER A 53 12.01 14.78 -11.14
CA SER A 53 10.88 13.88 -11.18
C SER A 53 11.22 12.62 -10.40
N GLY A 54 10.23 12.02 -9.76
CA GLY A 54 10.41 10.78 -9.00
C GLY A 54 9.41 10.65 -7.86
N LEU A 55 9.63 9.66 -7.04
CA LEU A 55 8.81 9.39 -5.87
C LEU A 55 9.02 10.50 -4.82
N LEU A 56 7.96 11.20 -4.46
CA LEU A 56 8.00 12.22 -3.40
C LEU A 56 7.98 11.56 -2.01
N THR A 57 7.02 10.69 -1.76
CA THR A 57 6.86 9.89 -0.53
C THR A 57 5.94 8.71 -0.81
N ASN A 58 6.08 7.62 -0.06
CA ASN A 58 5.10 6.53 -0.02
C ASN A 58 4.03 6.88 1.00
N LEU A 59 2.77 6.67 0.65
CA LEU A 59 1.65 6.76 1.59
C LEU A 59 1.31 5.36 2.10
N LEU A 60 1.19 5.23 3.40
CA LEU A 60 0.77 4.01 4.06
C LEU A 60 -0.72 4.12 4.40
N PHE A 61 -1.46 3.06 4.18
CA PHE A 61 -2.90 3.03 4.48
C PHE A 61 -3.34 1.64 4.95
N SER A 62 -4.46 1.62 5.65
CA SER A 62 -5.24 0.41 5.93
C SER A 62 -6.49 0.41 5.06
N SER A 63 -6.94 -0.76 4.65
CA SER A 63 -8.23 -0.92 3.97
C SER A 63 -9.32 -1.29 4.96
N SER A 64 -10.54 -0.83 4.69
CA SER A 64 -11.76 -1.19 5.42
C SER A 64 -12.69 -2.11 4.61
N GLY A 65 -12.30 -2.45 3.39
CA GLY A 65 -13.05 -3.29 2.46
C GLY A 65 -12.29 -3.48 1.15
N PHE A 66 -12.93 -4.11 0.18
CA PHE A 66 -12.35 -4.38 -1.13
C PHE A 66 -13.22 -3.80 -2.23
N GLY A 67 -12.64 -3.64 -3.41
CA GLY A 67 -13.30 -3.16 -4.60
C GLY A 67 -12.52 -2.05 -5.27
N GLU A 68 -13.10 -1.53 -6.35
CA GLU A 68 -12.52 -0.38 -7.04
C GLU A 68 -12.84 0.92 -6.29
N THR A 69 -11.87 1.80 -6.24
CA THR A 69 -12.02 3.15 -5.73
C THR A 69 -11.23 4.14 -6.58
N GLU A 70 -11.75 5.35 -6.73
CA GLU A 70 -11.00 6.44 -7.34
C GLU A 70 -10.25 7.20 -6.26
N LEU A 71 -8.91 7.19 -6.35
CA LEU A 71 -8.03 7.95 -5.48
C LEU A 71 -7.62 9.23 -6.16
N CYS A 72 -8.01 10.37 -5.59
CA CYS A 72 -7.67 11.68 -6.13
C CYS A 72 -6.78 12.47 -5.18
N MET A 73 -5.72 13.04 -5.74
CA MET A 73 -4.91 14.05 -5.06
C MET A 73 -5.50 15.42 -5.38
N THR A 74 -6.03 16.09 -4.37
CA THR A 74 -6.70 17.38 -4.49
C THR A 74 -6.06 18.43 -3.58
N GLU A 75 -6.43 19.69 -3.73
CA GLU A 75 -5.96 20.80 -2.90
C GLU A 75 -4.43 20.85 -2.79
N VAL A 76 -3.73 20.58 -3.90
CA VAL A 76 -2.27 20.52 -3.91
C VAL A 76 -1.67 21.91 -3.75
N ILE A 77 -0.88 22.08 -2.71
CA ILE A 77 -0.12 23.30 -2.40
C ILE A 77 1.34 22.95 -2.30
N VAL A 78 2.18 23.64 -3.04
CA VAL A 78 3.64 23.56 -2.92
C VAL A 78 4.16 24.95 -2.68
N SER A 79 5.07 25.12 -1.74
CA SER A 79 5.68 26.40 -1.42
C SER A 79 7.19 26.38 -1.63
N ASP A 80 7.72 27.51 -2.07
CA ASP A 80 9.16 27.80 -2.06
C ASP A 80 9.70 28.08 -0.64
N THR A 81 10.96 28.46 -0.56
CA THR A 81 11.66 28.77 0.72
C THR A 81 11.17 30.04 1.41
N ASP A 82 10.54 30.95 0.66
CA ASP A 82 10.03 32.23 1.14
C ASP A 82 8.53 32.17 1.48
N GLY A 83 7.92 30.98 1.32
CA GLY A 83 6.49 30.76 1.54
C GLY A 83 5.62 31.16 0.34
N GLY A 84 6.22 31.47 -0.79
CA GLY A 84 5.50 31.70 -2.04
C GLY A 84 4.89 30.44 -2.59
N GLY A 85 3.66 30.51 -3.10
CA GLY A 85 2.98 29.35 -3.72
C GLY A 85 3.55 29.04 -5.10
N LEU A 86 3.84 27.75 -5.34
CA LEU A 86 4.20 27.23 -6.66
C LEU A 86 2.97 26.62 -7.33
N LEU A 87 2.92 26.67 -8.66
CA LEU A 87 1.85 26.01 -9.41
C LEU A 87 2.00 24.49 -9.24
N ALA A 88 0.95 23.86 -8.76
CA ALA A 88 0.88 22.41 -8.57
C ALA A 88 -0.53 21.92 -8.89
N SER A 89 -0.62 20.67 -9.33
CA SER A 89 -1.91 20.00 -9.57
C SER A 89 -1.79 18.55 -9.12
N GLY A 90 -2.90 17.99 -8.69
CA GLY A 90 -3.05 16.56 -8.46
C GLY A 90 -3.79 15.91 -9.63
N ASP A 91 -3.88 14.60 -9.57
CA ASP A 91 -4.57 13.75 -10.52
C ASP A 91 -5.34 12.66 -9.79
N CYS A 92 -6.17 11.93 -10.51
CA CYS A 92 -6.92 10.78 -9.99
C CYS A 92 -6.45 9.50 -10.65
N ILE A 93 -6.45 8.43 -9.89
CA ILE A 93 -6.19 7.08 -10.40
C ILE A 93 -7.31 6.14 -9.94
N LEU A 94 -7.68 5.20 -10.78
CA LEU A 94 -8.52 4.09 -10.37
C LEU A 94 -7.62 3.03 -9.70
N ALA A 95 -7.93 2.67 -8.48
CA ALA A 95 -7.23 1.67 -7.69
C ALA A 95 -8.18 0.53 -7.35
N GLU A 96 -7.69 -0.70 -7.44
CA GLU A 96 -8.39 -1.87 -6.94
C GLU A 96 -7.83 -2.22 -5.56
N ILE A 97 -8.68 -2.17 -4.55
CA ILE A 97 -8.36 -2.60 -3.20
C ILE A 97 -8.80 -4.06 -3.09
N SER A 98 -7.83 -4.96 -3.12
CA SER A 98 -8.08 -6.39 -2.94
C SER A 98 -7.78 -6.79 -1.49
N ASP A 99 -8.52 -7.76 -0.97
CA ASP A 99 -8.15 -8.43 0.26
C ASP A 99 -6.91 -9.28 -0.02
N THR A 100 -5.77 -8.80 0.43
CA THR A 100 -4.53 -9.57 0.38
C THR A 100 -4.26 -10.19 1.74
N MET A 101 -5.25 -10.89 2.30
CA MET A 101 -5.00 -11.71 3.49
C MET A 101 -4.01 -12.81 3.08
N THR A 102 -2.75 -12.65 3.48
CA THR A 102 -1.71 -13.62 3.15
C THR A 102 -2.17 -15.03 3.54
N GLY A 103 -2.21 -15.93 2.59
CA GLY A 103 -2.73 -17.27 2.77
C GLY A 103 -4.17 -17.50 2.29
N ASP A 104 -4.97 -16.45 2.06
CA ASP A 104 -6.29 -16.53 1.41
C ASP A 104 -6.08 -16.55 -0.12
N ILE A 105 -5.77 -17.74 -0.62
CA ILE A 105 -5.32 -17.91 -2.01
C ILE A 105 -6.50 -17.84 -2.98
N ASN A 106 -7.67 -18.29 -2.54
CA ASN A 106 -8.90 -18.26 -3.35
C ASN A 106 -9.65 -16.92 -3.24
N ALA A 107 -9.17 -15.99 -2.39
CA ALA A 107 -9.74 -14.68 -2.15
C ALA A 107 -11.23 -14.72 -1.73
N ASP A 108 -11.63 -15.73 -0.92
CA ASP A 108 -12.98 -15.84 -0.39
C ASP A 108 -13.17 -15.13 0.98
N GLY A 109 -12.08 -14.55 1.51
CA GLY A 109 -12.06 -13.85 2.80
C GLY A 109 -11.94 -14.77 4.01
N VAL A 110 -11.66 -16.08 3.83
CA VAL A 110 -11.62 -17.07 4.91
C VAL A 110 -10.41 -17.98 4.78
N LEU A 111 -9.42 -17.82 5.65
CA LEU A 111 -8.30 -18.76 5.74
C LEU A 111 -8.77 -20.14 6.18
N ASN A 112 -8.72 -21.11 5.30
CA ASN A 112 -9.22 -22.47 5.57
C ASN A 112 -8.48 -23.55 4.75
N ILE A 113 -8.97 -24.79 4.81
CA ILE A 113 -8.35 -25.93 4.11
C ILE A 113 -8.39 -25.79 2.58
N GLN A 114 -9.28 -24.95 2.01
CA GLN A 114 -9.38 -24.78 0.56
C GLN A 114 -8.11 -24.07 0.04
N ASP A 115 -7.59 -23.09 0.76
CA ASP A 115 -6.34 -22.40 0.43
C ASP A 115 -5.15 -23.36 0.47
N VAL A 116 -5.11 -24.23 1.49
CA VAL A 116 -4.05 -25.25 1.60
C VAL A 116 -4.08 -26.19 0.39
N ILE A 117 -5.27 -26.58 -0.07
CA ILE A 117 -5.42 -27.43 -1.25
C ILE A 117 -4.96 -26.71 -2.52
N MET A 118 -5.28 -25.42 -2.69
CA MET A 118 -4.80 -24.62 -3.81
C MET A 118 -3.28 -24.51 -3.80
N LEU A 119 -2.68 -24.17 -2.67
CA LEU A 119 -1.22 -24.12 -2.53
C LEU A 119 -0.54 -25.44 -2.90
N ILE A 120 -1.10 -26.57 -2.42
CA ILE A 120 -0.58 -27.88 -2.77
C ILE A 120 -0.67 -28.15 -4.28
N ASN A 121 -1.77 -27.74 -4.95
CA ASN A 121 -1.90 -27.90 -6.40
C ASN A 121 -0.86 -27.08 -7.16
N PHE A 122 -0.55 -25.86 -6.72
CA PHE A 122 0.53 -25.05 -7.31
C PHE A 122 1.89 -25.72 -7.15
N ILE A 123 2.21 -26.24 -5.95
CA ILE A 123 3.47 -26.94 -5.69
C ILE A 123 3.63 -28.22 -6.52
N LEU A 124 2.53 -28.96 -6.72
CA LEU A 124 2.53 -30.17 -7.54
C LEU A 124 2.49 -29.90 -9.05
N GLY A 125 2.32 -28.63 -9.47
CA GLY A 125 2.20 -28.25 -10.86
C GLY A 125 0.87 -28.71 -11.52
N ASN A 126 -0.15 -29.00 -10.72
CA ASN A 126 -1.49 -29.31 -11.19
C ASN A 126 -2.25 -28.04 -11.62
N ASP A 127 -1.82 -26.90 -11.10
CA ASP A 127 -2.36 -25.58 -11.40
C ASP A 127 -1.23 -24.55 -11.41
N VAL A 128 -1.47 -23.38 -12.00
CA VAL A 128 -0.49 -22.29 -12.09
C VAL A 128 -1.08 -21.04 -11.43
N PRO A 129 -0.39 -20.42 -10.46
CA PRO A 129 -0.89 -19.22 -9.82
C PRO A 129 -1.14 -18.10 -10.84
N GLU A 130 -2.30 -17.46 -10.78
CA GLU A 130 -2.65 -16.30 -11.61
C GLU A 130 -2.72 -15.02 -10.73
N GLY A 131 -2.47 -13.87 -11.34
CA GLY A 131 -2.59 -12.58 -10.65
C GLY A 131 -1.79 -12.50 -9.35
N ASN A 132 -2.47 -12.32 -8.22
CA ASN A 132 -1.88 -12.20 -6.88
C ASN A 132 -1.71 -13.53 -6.14
N GLU A 133 -2.21 -14.63 -6.66
CA GLU A 133 -2.22 -15.94 -5.97
C GLU A 133 -0.82 -16.39 -5.54
N PHE A 134 0.20 -16.13 -6.39
CA PHE A 134 1.59 -16.44 -6.03
C PHE A 134 2.02 -15.72 -4.75
N TYR A 135 1.75 -14.41 -4.64
CA TYR A 135 2.14 -13.60 -3.48
C TYR A 135 1.36 -13.97 -2.22
N LEU A 136 0.08 -14.39 -2.37
CA LEU A 136 -0.74 -14.87 -1.26
C LEU A 136 -0.27 -16.24 -0.77
N ALA A 137 0.30 -17.05 -1.66
CA ALA A 137 0.77 -18.39 -1.42
C ALA A 137 2.21 -18.46 -0.89
N ASP A 138 3.07 -17.47 -1.19
CA ASP A 138 4.45 -17.37 -0.71
C ASP A 138 4.48 -16.72 0.68
N LEU A 139 4.17 -17.52 1.70
CA LEU A 139 3.98 -17.03 3.06
C LEU A 139 5.30 -16.65 3.76
N ASN A 140 6.43 -17.20 3.30
CA ASN A 140 7.73 -16.89 3.85
C ASN A 140 8.49 -15.82 3.05
N GLY A 141 7.98 -15.43 1.87
CA GLY A 141 8.55 -14.39 1.01
C GLY A 141 9.87 -14.77 0.34
N ASP A 142 10.16 -16.09 0.19
CA ASP A 142 11.41 -16.55 -0.42
C ASP A 142 11.38 -16.66 -1.96
N GLY A 143 10.22 -16.41 -2.56
CA GLY A 143 9.98 -16.45 -4.00
C GLY A 143 9.79 -17.87 -4.55
N ILE A 144 9.58 -18.88 -3.70
CA ILE A 144 9.43 -20.28 -4.11
C ILE A 144 8.27 -20.94 -3.37
N LEU A 145 7.22 -21.32 -4.08
CA LEU A 145 6.13 -22.09 -3.46
C LEU A 145 6.59 -23.51 -3.13
N ASN A 146 6.60 -23.85 -1.84
CA ASN A 146 7.08 -25.13 -1.37
C ASN A 146 6.37 -25.57 -0.05
N VAL A 147 6.78 -26.70 0.51
CA VAL A 147 6.18 -27.24 1.73
C VAL A 147 6.30 -26.32 2.95
N GLN A 148 7.23 -25.36 2.96
CA GLN A 148 7.39 -24.42 4.08
C GLN A 148 6.21 -23.46 4.12
N ASP A 149 5.70 -23.04 2.96
CA ASP A 149 4.50 -22.19 2.85
C ASP A 149 3.26 -22.94 3.33
N VAL A 150 3.14 -24.21 2.96
CA VAL A 150 2.04 -25.08 3.46
C VAL A 150 2.05 -25.16 4.99
N ILE A 151 3.23 -25.36 5.58
CA ILE A 151 3.37 -25.41 7.05
C ILE A 151 3.01 -24.06 7.68
N SER A 152 3.47 -22.97 7.08
CA SER A 152 3.15 -21.61 7.53
C SER A 152 1.64 -21.35 7.47
N LEU A 153 0.99 -21.68 6.36
CA LEU A 153 -0.45 -21.54 6.20
C LEU A 153 -1.24 -22.35 7.23
N ILE A 154 -0.88 -23.60 7.42
CA ILE A 154 -1.53 -24.45 8.43
C ILE A 154 -1.37 -23.86 9.84
N ASN A 155 -0.19 -23.33 10.19
CA ASN A 155 0.03 -22.69 11.49
C ASN A 155 -0.84 -21.46 11.68
N ILE A 156 -1.02 -20.63 10.65
CA ILE A 156 -1.91 -19.47 10.67
C ILE A 156 -3.36 -19.93 10.91
N ILE A 157 -3.84 -20.90 10.14
CA ILE A 157 -5.22 -21.45 10.27
C ILE A 157 -5.46 -22.03 11.69
N LEU A 158 -4.46 -22.67 12.29
CA LEU A 158 -4.55 -23.25 13.64
C LEU A 158 -4.32 -22.21 14.76
N GLY A 159 -3.99 -20.96 14.42
CA GLY A 159 -3.69 -19.91 15.39
C GLY A 159 -2.38 -20.15 16.17
N ASN A 160 -1.44 -20.90 15.62
CA ASN A 160 -0.13 -21.19 16.19
C ASN A 160 0.92 -20.20 15.65
N GLN A 161 0.88 -18.92 16.09
CA GLN A 161 1.91 -17.93 15.81
C GLN A 161 2.86 -17.74 16.97
#